data_4925f34a08b3be6ac0eed77895bce368
#
_entry.id   4925f34a08b3be6ac0eed77895bce368
#
_cell.length_a   1.000
_cell.length_b   1.000
_cell.length_c   1.000
_cell.angle_alpha   90.00
_cell.angle_beta   90.00
_cell.angle_gamma   90.00
#
_symmetry.space_group_name_H-M   'P 1'
#
loop_
_entity.id
_entity.type
_entity.pdbx_description
1 polymer ?
#
loop_
_entity_poly.entity_id
_entity_poly.type
_entity_poly.pdbx_seq_one_letter_code
_entity_poly.pdbx_strand_id
1 'polypeptide(L)'
;MKRVVITGMGIWSCLGKDLKEVCDALRAGRSGIGVDQARLDYGYRSGLTGIVERPVLKKLLDRRSRVGLSEEAEYAYMASREAFENAGITAEMLEEEEVGIIFGNDSSARPVVEAARIMDEKHDSAMLGSGLIFQSMNSTVTMNLSTIFRLRGINFTVSAACASGSHAIGLGYAMIKQGLQKTVLCGGAQEVNCYAMATFDALGAFSVRMDHPEAASRPFDQGRDGLVPSGGAAAVVLEDYDHAVARGAKILAEVVGYGFSSNGSGISQASDEGSVIAMQRALADAAMKPSDIDYINAHATSTPQGDHYEALALSRLFGGSDTWVSSTKSMTGHECWMAGASEVVYSLLMMQDGFVAPNINLNEPDEAAATLRLARETVECEVKTVLSNSFGFGGTNSALVLRGM
;
A
#
# COMPACT_ATOMS: atom_id res chain seq x y z
N MET A 1 -15.55 0.53 23.23
CA MET A 1 -14.35 0.62 22.36
C MET A 1 -14.39 1.99 21.69
N LYS A 2 -13.21 2.56 21.40
CA LYS A 2 -13.11 3.87 20.73
C LYS A 2 -13.44 3.74 19.25
N ARG A 3 -14.02 4.78 18.66
CA ARG A 3 -14.15 4.91 17.20
C ARG A 3 -12.83 5.42 16.63
N VAL A 4 -12.46 4.94 15.44
CA VAL A 4 -11.17 5.28 14.83
C VAL A 4 -11.42 5.93 13.47
N VAL A 5 -10.91 7.14 13.29
CA VAL A 5 -11.10 7.92 12.09
C VAL A 5 -9.79 8.20 11.38
N ILE A 6 -9.86 8.43 10.07
CA ILE A 6 -8.77 8.93 9.26
C ILE A 6 -8.96 10.43 9.11
N THR A 7 -7.96 11.21 9.53
CA THR A 7 -8.01 12.68 9.47
C THR A 7 -7.04 13.26 8.46
N GLY A 8 -6.08 12.47 7.99
CA GLY A 8 -5.15 12.87 6.96
C GLY A 8 -4.63 11.70 6.17
N MET A 9 -4.20 11.97 4.96
CA MET A 9 -3.59 11.02 4.04
C MET A 9 -2.54 11.71 3.18
N GLY A 10 -1.61 10.92 2.65
CA GLY A 10 -0.60 11.41 1.71
C GLY A 10 0.02 10.25 0.95
N ILE A 11 0.57 10.54 -0.22
CA ILE A 11 1.07 9.53 -1.14
C ILE A 11 2.20 10.04 -2.03
N TRP A 12 3.11 9.13 -2.39
CA TRP A 12 4.13 9.32 -3.40
C TRP A 12 4.25 8.02 -4.19
N SER A 13 3.79 8.01 -5.44
CA SER A 13 3.67 6.78 -6.24
C SER A 13 3.96 7.03 -7.72
N CYS A 14 3.87 5.99 -8.53
CA CYS A 14 3.98 6.11 -9.99
C CYS A 14 2.79 6.86 -10.64
N LEU A 15 1.68 7.07 -9.94
CA LEU A 15 0.54 7.85 -10.43
C LEU A 15 0.70 9.35 -10.17
N GLY A 16 1.50 9.73 -9.18
CA GLY A 16 1.69 11.14 -8.83
C GLY A 16 2.51 11.33 -7.55
N LYS A 17 2.84 12.57 -7.27
CA LYS A 17 3.68 13.02 -6.15
C LYS A 17 2.87 13.66 -5.02
N ASP A 18 1.58 13.76 -5.21
CA ASP A 18 0.61 14.29 -4.25
C ASP A 18 -0.78 13.70 -4.50
N LEU A 19 -1.69 13.94 -3.57
CA LEU A 19 -3.06 13.43 -3.63
C LEU A 19 -3.81 13.88 -4.89
N LYS A 20 -3.55 15.11 -5.37
CA LYS A 20 -4.25 15.65 -6.54
C LYS A 20 -3.82 14.95 -7.82
N GLU A 21 -2.50 14.83 -8.06
CA GLU A 21 -1.97 14.12 -9.24
C GLU A 21 -2.45 12.67 -9.30
N VAL A 22 -2.46 12.01 -8.13
CA VAL A 22 -2.92 10.62 -7.99
C VAL A 22 -4.42 10.51 -8.24
N CYS A 23 -5.26 11.38 -7.70
CA CYS A 23 -6.69 11.39 -7.94
C CYS A 23 -7.02 11.60 -9.41
N ASP A 24 -6.37 12.57 -10.06
CA ASP A 24 -6.53 12.83 -11.48
C ASP A 24 -6.12 11.62 -12.34
N ALA A 25 -5.06 10.90 -11.95
CA ALA A 25 -4.61 9.69 -12.64
C ALA A 25 -5.59 8.52 -12.47
N LEU A 26 -6.08 8.28 -11.25
CA LEU A 26 -7.07 7.23 -10.96
C LEU A 26 -8.36 7.44 -11.76
N ARG A 27 -8.90 8.65 -11.73
CA ARG A 27 -10.14 9.00 -12.48
C ARG A 27 -9.95 8.85 -13.99
N ALA A 28 -8.78 9.23 -14.50
CA ALA A 28 -8.46 9.10 -15.93
C ALA A 28 -8.12 7.67 -16.38
N GLY A 29 -7.97 6.71 -15.46
CA GLY A 29 -7.48 5.37 -15.79
C GLY A 29 -6.05 5.37 -16.35
N ARG A 30 -5.20 6.31 -15.89
CA ARG A 30 -3.85 6.49 -16.42
C ARG A 30 -2.87 5.50 -15.78
N SER A 31 -2.18 4.70 -16.60
CA SER A 31 -1.11 3.82 -16.13
C SER A 31 0.15 4.60 -15.74
N GLY A 32 0.76 4.24 -14.61
CA GLY A 32 2.09 4.70 -14.20
C GLY A 32 3.20 3.70 -14.53
N ILE A 33 2.90 2.66 -15.30
CA ILE A 33 3.82 1.58 -15.64
C ILE A 33 4.65 1.95 -16.86
N GLY A 34 5.94 1.65 -16.79
CA GLY A 34 6.90 1.81 -17.88
C GLY A 34 7.98 0.74 -17.84
N VAL A 35 9.03 0.93 -18.64
CA VAL A 35 10.22 0.07 -18.66
C VAL A 35 11.39 0.81 -18.04
N ASP A 36 12.02 0.21 -17.04
CA ASP A 36 13.28 0.67 -16.46
C ASP A 36 14.45 -0.05 -17.12
N GLN A 37 15.22 0.67 -17.93
CA GLN A 37 16.40 0.13 -18.62
C GLN A 37 17.46 -0.39 -17.64
N ALA A 38 17.60 0.24 -16.46
CA ALA A 38 18.57 -0.19 -15.45
C ALA A 38 18.32 -1.62 -14.96
N ARG A 39 17.07 -2.07 -14.94
CA ARG A 39 16.73 -3.47 -14.61
C ARG A 39 17.20 -4.41 -15.69
N LEU A 40 16.96 -4.10 -16.97
CA LEU A 40 17.43 -4.91 -18.10
C LEU A 40 18.95 -4.98 -18.13
N ASP A 41 19.64 -3.86 -17.95
CA ASP A 41 21.09 -3.79 -17.87
C ASP A 41 21.67 -4.57 -16.69
N TYR A 42 20.91 -4.68 -15.59
CA TYR A 42 21.26 -5.49 -14.41
C TYR A 42 21.03 -6.99 -14.62
N GLY A 43 20.28 -7.39 -15.66
CA GLY A 43 20.05 -8.79 -16.03
C GLY A 43 18.65 -9.33 -15.73
N TYR A 44 17.66 -8.46 -15.48
CA TYR A 44 16.27 -8.88 -15.36
C TYR A 44 15.71 -9.37 -16.69
N ARG A 45 14.79 -10.33 -16.64
CA ARG A 45 13.99 -10.78 -17.80
C ARG A 45 12.91 -9.77 -18.17
N SER A 46 12.43 -8.99 -17.19
CA SER A 46 11.43 -7.95 -17.37
C SER A 46 11.89 -6.62 -16.81
N GLY A 47 11.92 -5.57 -17.64
CA GLY A 47 12.18 -4.20 -17.22
C GLY A 47 10.92 -3.45 -16.74
N LEU A 48 9.75 -4.11 -16.75
CA LEU A 48 8.50 -3.48 -16.33
C LEU A 48 8.51 -3.05 -14.87
N THR A 49 8.05 -1.84 -14.62
CA THR A 49 7.90 -1.30 -13.25
C THR A 49 6.95 -0.10 -13.24
N GLY A 50 6.33 0.18 -12.09
CA GLY A 50 5.79 1.52 -11.85
C GLY A 50 6.96 2.52 -11.81
N ILE A 51 6.86 3.59 -12.60
CA ILE A 51 7.91 4.61 -12.68
C ILE A 51 7.71 5.64 -11.57
N VAL A 52 8.51 5.53 -10.51
CA VAL A 52 8.44 6.42 -9.35
C VAL A 52 9.63 7.38 -9.36
N GLU A 53 9.35 8.68 -9.39
CA GLU A 53 10.40 9.70 -9.32
C GLU A 53 10.93 9.83 -7.89
N ARG A 54 12.25 9.79 -7.72
CA ARG A 54 12.88 9.96 -6.40
C ARG A 54 12.78 11.41 -5.92
N PRO A 55 12.32 11.69 -4.68
CA PRO A 55 12.16 13.06 -4.20
C PRO A 55 13.50 13.76 -3.94
N VAL A 56 13.50 15.09 -4.09
CA VAL A 56 14.67 15.94 -3.83
C VAL A 56 14.58 16.54 -2.42
N LEU A 57 15.14 15.87 -1.43
CA LEU A 57 15.01 16.24 -0.02
C LEU A 57 15.96 17.31 0.49
N LYS A 58 16.95 17.76 -0.29
CA LYS A 58 17.99 18.73 0.14
C LYS A 58 17.44 20.08 0.63
N LYS A 59 16.25 20.46 0.14
CA LYS A 59 15.57 21.70 0.53
C LYS A 59 14.63 21.53 1.72
N LEU A 60 14.30 20.30 2.08
CA LEU A 60 13.32 19.94 3.09
C LEU A 60 13.96 19.45 4.39
N LEU A 61 15.08 18.74 4.28
CA LEU A 61 15.80 18.14 5.40
C LEU A 61 17.27 18.49 5.37
N ASP A 62 17.87 18.66 6.54
CA ASP A 62 19.31 18.83 6.70
C ASP A 62 20.06 17.53 6.35
N ARG A 63 21.40 17.63 6.30
CA ARG A 63 22.24 16.48 5.94
C ARG A 63 22.14 15.35 6.96
N ARG A 64 22.01 15.67 8.24
CA ARG A 64 21.99 14.69 9.34
C ARG A 64 20.73 13.83 9.25
N SER A 65 19.59 14.47 9.02
CA SER A 65 18.30 13.79 8.86
C SER A 65 18.25 12.92 7.59
N ARG A 66 18.96 13.31 6.51
CA ARG A 66 18.95 12.57 5.25
C ARG A 66 19.88 11.36 5.21
N VAL A 67 20.96 11.34 6.01
CA VAL A 67 22.01 10.32 5.88
C VAL A 67 21.53 8.92 6.26
N GLY A 68 20.51 8.82 7.11
CA GLY A 68 19.92 7.56 7.53
C GLY A 68 18.74 7.08 6.67
N LEU A 69 18.23 7.92 5.75
CA LEU A 69 17.08 7.56 4.93
C LEU A 69 17.47 6.58 3.81
N SER A 70 16.79 5.46 3.76
CA SER A 70 16.75 4.59 2.59
C SER A 70 15.81 5.17 1.52
N GLU A 71 15.80 4.57 0.33
CA GLU A 71 14.94 5.03 -0.77
C GLU A 71 13.46 5.05 -0.38
N GLU A 72 12.94 3.96 0.19
CA GLU A 72 11.56 3.85 0.66
C GLU A 72 11.24 4.82 1.81
N ALA A 73 12.24 5.13 2.66
CA ALA A 73 12.07 6.12 3.73
C ALA A 73 12.00 7.55 3.19
N GLU A 74 12.65 7.85 2.05
CA GLU A 74 12.51 9.14 1.36
C GLU A 74 11.09 9.33 0.82
N TYR A 75 10.51 8.29 0.20
CA TYR A 75 9.10 8.29 -0.25
C TYR A 75 8.15 8.43 0.94
N ALA A 76 8.39 7.66 2.00
CA ALA A 76 7.56 7.68 3.21
C ALA A 76 7.59 9.04 3.92
N TYR A 77 8.73 9.75 3.89
CA TYR A 77 8.80 11.12 4.40
C TYR A 77 7.87 12.06 3.62
N MET A 78 7.85 11.99 2.29
CA MET A 78 6.97 12.83 1.48
C MET A 78 5.51 12.53 1.74
N ALA A 79 5.11 11.26 1.73
CA ALA A 79 3.75 10.84 2.00
C ALA A 79 3.30 11.20 3.42
N SER A 80 4.16 11.01 4.43
CA SER A 80 3.85 11.33 5.82
C SER A 80 3.71 12.83 6.07
N ARG A 81 4.55 13.63 5.43
CA ARG A 81 4.47 15.09 5.49
C ARG A 81 3.12 15.56 4.92
N GLU A 82 2.75 15.08 3.74
CA GLU A 82 1.45 15.40 3.14
C GLU A 82 0.29 14.94 4.03
N ALA A 83 0.39 13.74 4.64
CA ALA A 83 -0.63 13.22 5.55
C ALA A 83 -0.81 14.12 6.80
N PHE A 84 0.25 14.62 7.41
CA PHE A 84 0.16 15.56 8.53
C PHE A 84 -0.38 16.92 8.08
N GLU A 85 0.07 17.46 6.93
CA GLU A 85 -0.45 18.70 6.36
C GLU A 85 -1.97 18.56 6.07
N ASN A 86 -2.39 17.44 5.49
CA ASN A 86 -3.79 17.14 5.18
C ASN A 86 -4.65 16.97 6.46
N ALA A 87 -4.06 16.41 7.52
CA ALA A 87 -4.70 16.28 8.85
C ALA A 87 -4.76 17.61 9.62
N GLY A 88 -4.06 18.65 9.20
CA GLY A 88 -3.90 19.88 9.97
C GLY A 88 -3.08 19.71 11.24
N ILE A 89 -2.19 18.72 11.28
CA ILE A 89 -1.29 18.47 12.43
C ILE A 89 0.00 19.26 12.20
N THR A 90 0.29 20.18 13.14
CA THR A 90 1.48 21.04 13.07
C THR A 90 2.67 20.43 13.83
N ALA A 91 3.85 21.01 13.63
CA ALA A 91 5.06 20.59 14.34
C ALA A 91 4.91 20.79 15.87
N GLU A 92 4.24 21.86 16.30
CA GLU A 92 3.96 22.15 17.72
C GLU A 92 3.06 21.06 18.32
N MET A 93 2.00 20.63 17.61
CA MET A 93 1.14 19.53 18.06
C MET A 93 1.92 18.22 18.20
N LEU A 94 2.84 17.93 17.28
CA LEU A 94 3.70 16.73 17.34
C LEU A 94 4.70 16.80 18.53
N GLU A 95 5.06 18.00 19.00
CA GLU A 95 5.88 18.18 20.21
C GLU A 95 5.08 18.04 21.50
N GLU A 96 3.81 18.39 21.50
CA GLU A 96 2.93 18.35 22.68
C GLU A 96 2.26 17.00 22.88
N GLU A 97 1.88 16.32 21.78
CA GLU A 97 1.13 15.07 21.80
C GLU A 97 2.00 13.83 21.63
N GLU A 98 1.51 12.70 22.15
CA GLU A 98 2.10 11.39 21.93
C GLU A 98 1.51 10.77 20.66
N VAL A 99 2.19 10.96 19.51
CA VAL A 99 1.81 10.37 18.23
C VAL A 99 2.64 9.11 17.97
N GLY A 100 1.97 8.01 17.66
CA GLY A 100 2.60 6.74 17.28
C GLY A 100 2.91 6.65 15.78
N ILE A 101 3.72 5.66 15.39
CA ILE A 101 4.01 5.32 14.00
C ILE A 101 4.03 3.80 13.80
N ILE A 102 3.30 3.32 12.78
CA ILE A 102 3.31 1.93 12.34
C ILE A 102 3.36 1.90 10.81
N PHE A 103 4.43 1.34 10.24
CA PHE A 103 4.57 1.24 8.79
C PHE A 103 4.84 -0.19 8.33
N GLY A 104 4.24 -0.57 7.20
CA GLY A 104 4.59 -1.76 6.46
C GLY A 104 5.90 -1.54 5.68
N ASN A 105 6.90 -2.36 5.96
CA ASN A 105 8.13 -2.46 5.19
C ASN A 105 8.77 -3.83 5.43
N ASP A 106 9.02 -4.59 4.38
CA ASP A 106 9.48 -5.99 4.50
C ASP A 106 10.91 -6.20 3.98
N SER A 107 11.48 -5.23 3.29
CA SER A 107 12.87 -5.28 2.86
C SER A 107 13.44 -3.89 2.60
N SER A 108 14.78 -3.79 2.71
CA SER A 108 15.60 -2.67 2.32
C SER A 108 16.87 -3.22 1.69
N ALA A 109 16.77 -3.64 0.41
CA ALA A 109 17.79 -4.45 -0.25
C ALA A 109 19.02 -3.64 -0.70
N ARG A 110 18.80 -2.44 -1.26
CA ARG A 110 19.88 -1.64 -1.83
C ARG A 110 21.02 -1.37 -0.86
N PRO A 111 20.82 -0.87 0.37
CA PRO A 111 21.93 -0.58 1.28
C PRO A 111 22.65 -1.84 1.75
N VAL A 112 21.97 -2.99 1.83
CA VAL A 112 22.59 -4.29 2.17
C VAL A 112 23.54 -4.74 1.06
N VAL A 113 23.11 -4.66 -0.20
CA VAL A 113 23.93 -5.00 -1.37
C VAL A 113 25.12 -4.04 -1.49
N GLU A 114 24.91 -2.73 -1.30
CA GLU A 114 25.99 -1.73 -1.32
C GLU A 114 27.02 -2.01 -0.22
N ALA A 115 26.59 -2.33 1.00
CA ALA A 115 27.49 -2.68 2.09
C ALA A 115 28.31 -3.93 1.78
N ALA A 116 27.67 -4.98 1.29
CA ALA A 116 28.34 -6.24 0.92
C ALA A 116 29.42 -5.99 -0.17
N ARG A 117 29.08 -5.24 -1.22
CA ARG A 117 30.04 -4.89 -2.29
C ARG A 117 31.26 -4.12 -1.77
N ILE A 118 31.03 -3.12 -0.89
CA ILE A 118 32.15 -2.37 -0.29
C ILE A 118 33.07 -3.31 0.53
N MET A 119 32.47 -4.21 1.32
CA MET A 119 33.26 -5.17 2.10
C MET A 119 34.05 -6.12 1.22
N ASP A 120 33.45 -6.66 0.16
CA ASP A 120 34.13 -7.55 -0.79
C ASP A 120 35.26 -6.86 -1.55
N GLU A 121 35.10 -5.57 -1.91
CA GLU A 121 36.12 -4.82 -2.65
C GLU A 121 37.22 -4.24 -1.76
N LYS A 122 36.88 -3.76 -0.57
CA LYS A 122 37.79 -2.98 0.29
C LYS A 122 38.35 -3.76 1.47
N HIS A 123 37.67 -4.83 1.89
CA HIS A 123 38.01 -5.62 3.08
C HIS A 123 38.19 -4.77 4.35
N ASP A 124 37.44 -3.65 4.45
CA ASP A 124 37.56 -2.69 5.54
C ASP A 124 36.17 -2.06 5.83
N SER A 125 35.61 -2.38 7.00
CA SER A 125 34.31 -1.85 7.45
C SER A 125 34.32 -0.35 7.73
N ALA A 126 35.48 0.27 7.94
CA ALA A 126 35.61 1.73 8.09
C ALA A 126 35.24 2.49 6.80
N MET A 127 35.24 1.79 5.66
CA MET A 127 34.78 2.35 4.37
C MET A 127 33.26 2.40 4.23
N LEU A 128 32.51 1.75 5.11
CA LEU A 128 31.06 1.85 5.14
C LEU A 128 30.63 3.23 5.64
N GLY A 129 29.70 3.85 4.94
CA GLY A 129 29.11 5.11 5.40
C GLY A 129 28.28 4.92 6.68
N SER A 130 28.32 5.90 7.59
CA SER A 130 27.61 5.83 8.87
C SER A 130 26.08 5.70 8.78
N GLY A 131 25.51 5.97 7.61
CA GLY A 131 24.06 5.85 7.36
C GLY A 131 23.61 4.44 6.99
N LEU A 132 24.49 3.59 6.43
CA LEU A 132 24.09 2.30 5.85
C LEU A 132 23.41 1.37 6.83
N ILE A 133 23.83 1.33 8.11
CA ILE A 133 23.16 0.51 9.14
C ILE A 133 21.69 0.93 9.33
N PHE A 134 21.39 2.24 9.35
CA PHE A 134 20.03 2.74 9.52
C PHE A 134 19.18 2.54 8.27
N GLN A 135 19.80 2.54 7.10
CA GLN A 135 19.13 2.30 5.82
C GLN A 135 18.81 0.82 5.60
N SER A 136 19.64 -0.11 6.11
CA SER A 136 19.53 -1.55 5.85
C SER A 136 18.55 -2.30 6.77
N MET A 137 18.01 -1.65 7.79
CA MET A 137 17.06 -2.26 8.71
C MET A 137 15.63 -2.18 8.14
N ASN A 138 14.82 -3.21 8.31
CA ASN A 138 13.40 -3.16 7.93
C ASN A 138 12.65 -2.02 8.62
N SER A 139 13.11 -1.59 9.79
CA SER A 139 12.60 -0.44 10.53
C SER A 139 13.09 0.92 10.03
N THR A 140 13.82 0.97 8.91
CA THR A 140 14.39 2.23 8.38
C THR A 140 13.34 3.34 8.24
N VAL A 141 12.11 3.01 7.81
CA VAL A 141 11.02 3.97 7.68
C VAL A 141 10.61 4.52 9.03
N THR A 142 10.18 3.66 9.96
CA THR A 142 9.62 4.09 11.25
C THR A 142 10.66 4.77 12.14
N MET A 143 11.90 4.27 12.12
CA MET A 143 13.01 4.81 12.89
C MET A 143 13.40 6.23 12.44
N ASN A 144 13.51 6.44 11.13
CA ASN A 144 13.85 7.75 10.58
C ASN A 144 12.70 8.76 10.74
N LEU A 145 11.45 8.37 10.39
CA LEU A 145 10.31 9.27 10.46
C LEU A 145 9.98 9.66 11.91
N SER A 146 10.06 8.72 12.87
CA SER A 146 9.84 9.05 14.28
C SER A 146 10.83 10.09 14.79
N THR A 147 12.09 10.03 14.34
CA THR A 147 13.13 11.01 14.68
C THR A 147 12.87 12.37 14.01
N ILE A 148 12.54 12.35 12.71
CA ILE A 148 12.33 13.59 11.92
C ILE A 148 11.10 14.35 12.40
N PHE A 149 9.98 13.65 12.62
CA PHE A 149 8.71 14.24 13.08
C PHE A 149 8.56 14.27 14.61
N ARG A 150 9.57 13.78 15.37
CA ARG A 150 9.57 13.73 16.85
C ARG A 150 8.40 12.94 17.43
N LEU A 151 8.02 11.84 16.77
CA LEU A 151 6.94 10.98 17.22
C LEU A 151 7.40 10.17 18.45
N ARG A 152 6.61 10.18 19.53
CA ARG A 152 6.99 9.61 20.84
C ARG A 152 6.10 8.48 21.30
N GLY A 153 5.05 8.15 20.54
CA GLY A 153 4.19 7.02 20.81
C GLY A 153 4.79 5.69 20.35
N ILE A 154 3.95 4.72 20.15
CA ILE A 154 4.33 3.39 19.61
C ILE A 154 5.14 3.55 18.31
N ASN A 155 6.18 2.71 18.12
CA ASN A 155 7.04 2.73 16.93
C ASN A 155 7.29 1.28 16.47
N PHE A 156 6.53 0.81 15.49
CA PHE A 156 6.61 -0.56 14.96
C PHE A 156 6.69 -0.58 13.44
N THR A 157 7.50 -1.49 12.92
CA THR A 157 7.48 -1.89 11.52
C THR A 157 6.79 -3.24 11.39
N VAL A 158 5.88 -3.35 10.43
CA VAL A 158 5.16 -4.59 10.11
C VAL A 158 5.78 -5.21 8.87
N SER A 159 6.21 -6.46 9.00
CA SER A 159 6.72 -7.28 7.91
C SER A 159 5.75 -8.44 7.71
N ALA A 160 4.94 -8.36 6.67
CA ALA A 160 3.87 -9.30 6.33
C ALA A 160 3.65 -9.37 4.81
N ALA A 161 4.76 -9.40 4.08
CA ALA A 161 4.78 -9.39 2.61
C ALA A 161 3.83 -8.30 2.04
N CYS A 162 3.07 -8.62 0.99
CA CYS A 162 2.19 -7.67 0.31
C CYS A 162 1.05 -7.11 1.20
N ALA A 163 0.78 -7.73 2.37
CA ALA A 163 -0.21 -7.25 3.32
C ALA A 163 0.35 -6.28 4.38
N SER A 164 1.66 -5.97 4.36
CA SER A 164 2.33 -5.18 5.39
C SER A 164 1.67 -3.83 5.64
N GLY A 165 1.39 -3.05 4.59
CA GLY A 165 0.76 -1.73 4.69
C GLY A 165 -0.67 -1.78 5.24
N SER A 166 -1.46 -2.77 4.80
CA SER A 166 -2.82 -3.00 5.32
C SER A 166 -2.79 -3.40 6.80
N HIS A 167 -1.91 -4.33 7.19
CA HIS A 167 -1.72 -4.70 8.58
C HIS A 167 -1.23 -3.54 9.45
N ALA A 168 -0.37 -2.65 8.93
CA ALA A 168 0.06 -1.45 9.65
C ALA A 168 -1.12 -0.55 10.02
N ILE A 169 -2.05 -0.32 9.09
CA ILE A 169 -3.29 0.43 9.34
C ILE A 169 -4.20 -0.34 10.31
N GLY A 170 -4.38 -1.65 10.10
CA GLY A 170 -5.20 -2.49 10.97
C GLY A 170 -4.70 -2.57 12.41
N LEU A 171 -3.38 -2.60 12.62
CA LEU A 171 -2.77 -2.54 13.96
C LEU A 171 -2.94 -1.15 14.59
N GLY A 172 -2.74 -0.07 13.84
CA GLY A 172 -3.01 1.29 14.31
C GLY A 172 -4.47 1.45 14.75
N TYR A 173 -5.41 0.96 13.93
CA TYR A 173 -6.82 0.87 14.28
C TYR A 173 -7.04 0.12 15.60
N ALA A 174 -6.45 -1.05 15.76
CA ALA A 174 -6.61 -1.85 16.97
C ALA A 174 -6.05 -1.14 18.22
N MET A 175 -4.90 -0.46 18.11
CA MET A 175 -4.29 0.30 19.20
C MET A 175 -5.18 1.46 19.67
N ILE A 176 -5.73 2.22 18.72
CA ILE A 176 -6.64 3.34 19.05
C ILE A 176 -7.97 2.81 19.58
N LYS A 177 -8.56 1.78 18.95
CA LYS A 177 -9.82 1.17 19.38
C LYS A 177 -9.77 0.68 20.84
N GLN A 178 -8.60 0.21 21.29
CA GLN A 178 -8.36 -0.22 22.66
C GLN A 178 -7.92 0.93 23.60
N GLY A 179 -7.73 2.15 23.12
CA GLY A 179 -7.32 3.31 23.89
C GLY A 179 -5.84 3.32 24.29
N LEU A 180 -5.00 2.53 23.62
CA LEU A 180 -3.55 2.48 23.85
C LEU A 180 -2.81 3.64 23.19
N GLN A 181 -3.36 4.20 22.12
CA GLN A 181 -2.89 5.41 21.44
C GLN A 181 -4.07 6.30 21.10
N LYS A 182 -3.86 7.61 20.97
CA LYS A 182 -4.88 8.55 20.48
C LYS A 182 -4.70 8.86 18.99
N THR A 183 -3.44 8.94 18.55
CA THR A 183 -3.07 9.30 17.19
C THR A 183 -1.93 8.39 16.73
N VAL A 184 -2.05 7.82 15.53
CA VAL A 184 -1.02 6.97 14.92
C VAL A 184 -0.86 7.31 13.44
N LEU A 185 0.34 7.61 13.02
CA LEU A 185 0.72 7.65 11.61
C LEU A 185 0.91 6.21 11.14
N CYS A 186 0.07 5.77 10.20
CA CYS A 186 0.15 4.43 9.62
C CYS A 186 0.44 4.51 8.13
N GLY A 187 1.13 3.52 7.58
CA GLY A 187 1.40 3.52 6.15
C GLY A 187 2.14 2.29 5.67
N GLY A 188 2.66 2.37 4.46
CA GLY A 188 3.53 1.38 3.87
C GLY A 188 4.49 2.04 2.87
N ALA A 189 5.65 1.41 2.67
CA ALA A 189 6.67 1.92 1.78
C ALA A 189 7.41 0.79 1.07
N GLN A 190 7.89 1.07 -0.16
CA GLN A 190 8.60 0.12 -1.02
C GLN A 190 9.64 0.83 -1.87
N GLU A 191 10.88 0.36 -1.83
CA GLU A 191 11.94 0.78 -2.76
C GLU A 191 11.69 0.23 -4.18
N VAL A 192 12.11 0.96 -5.23
CA VAL A 192 11.83 0.60 -6.63
C VAL A 192 13.11 0.21 -7.41
N ASN A 193 14.27 0.30 -6.79
CA ASN A 193 15.55 0.06 -7.44
C ASN A 193 15.75 -1.39 -7.92
N CYS A 194 16.75 -1.61 -8.78
CA CYS A 194 17.04 -2.90 -9.37
C CYS A 194 17.55 -3.98 -8.40
N TYR A 195 17.90 -3.65 -7.16
CA TYR A 195 18.35 -4.64 -6.17
C TYR A 195 17.19 -5.31 -5.43
N ALA A 196 16.08 -4.59 -5.27
CA ALA A 196 14.97 -5.03 -4.44
C ALA A 196 14.18 -6.22 -5.01
N MET A 197 14.10 -6.34 -6.33
CA MET A 197 13.14 -7.22 -7.01
C MET A 197 13.75 -8.35 -7.82
N ALA A 198 15.08 -8.51 -7.82
CA ALA A 198 15.76 -9.53 -8.63
C ALA A 198 15.28 -10.96 -8.32
N THR A 199 15.00 -11.26 -7.06
CA THR A 199 14.51 -12.59 -6.64
C THR A 199 13.08 -12.86 -7.10
N PHE A 200 12.23 -11.85 -7.22
CA PHE A 200 10.89 -11.97 -7.82
C PHE A 200 10.96 -12.22 -9.33
N ASP A 201 11.89 -11.56 -10.05
CA ASP A 201 12.13 -11.83 -11.46
C ASP A 201 12.63 -13.28 -11.67
N ALA A 202 13.52 -13.74 -10.79
CA ALA A 202 14.02 -15.13 -10.79
C ALA A 202 12.90 -16.16 -10.54
N LEU A 203 11.90 -15.82 -9.72
CA LEU A 203 10.73 -16.66 -9.46
C LEU A 203 9.80 -16.77 -10.68
N GLY A 204 9.97 -15.90 -11.68
CA GLY A 204 9.08 -15.85 -12.85
C GLY A 204 7.72 -15.23 -12.57
N ALA A 205 7.62 -14.41 -11.54
CA ALA A 205 6.36 -13.79 -11.12
C ALA A 205 5.99 -12.54 -11.93
N PHE A 206 6.95 -11.97 -12.69
CA PHE A 206 6.73 -10.74 -13.45
C PHE A 206 6.13 -10.98 -14.82
N SER A 207 5.25 -10.07 -15.24
CA SER A 207 4.83 -9.94 -16.63
C SER A 207 6.04 -9.61 -17.51
N VAL A 208 6.05 -10.15 -18.73
CA VAL A 208 7.09 -9.91 -19.74
C VAL A 208 6.58 -9.10 -20.95
N ARG A 209 5.42 -8.47 -20.84
CA ARG A 209 4.77 -7.69 -21.91
C ARG A 209 5.37 -6.30 -22.07
N MET A 210 6.67 -6.21 -22.39
CA MET A 210 7.39 -4.95 -22.47
C MET A 210 7.07 -4.09 -23.71
N ASP A 211 6.48 -4.68 -24.74
CA ASP A 211 6.10 -3.96 -25.97
C ASP A 211 4.98 -2.93 -25.72
N HIS A 212 4.13 -3.17 -24.73
CA HIS A 212 3.04 -2.30 -24.30
C HIS A 212 3.00 -2.25 -22.78
N PRO A 213 3.93 -1.51 -22.14
CA PRO A 213 4.09 -1.48 -20.69
C PRO A 213 2.82 -1.12 -19.94
N GLU A 214 2.05 -0.14 -20.46
CA GLU A 214 0.79 0.32 -19.91
C GLU A 214 -0.31 -0.74 -19.89
N ALA A 215 -0.17 -1.79 -20.74
CA ALA A 215 -1.11 -2.90 -20.85
C ALA A 215 -0.63 -4.18 -20.16
N ALA A 216 0.52 -4.15 -19.47
CA ALA A 216 1.12 -5.33 -18.87
C ALA A 216 0.38 -5.78 -17.60
N SER A 217 0.04 -4.85 -16.69
CA SER A 217 -0.77 -5.17 -15.52
C SER A 217 -2.25 -5.19 -15.91
N ARG A 218 -2.88 -6.36 -15.75
CA ARG A 218 -4.25 -6.62 -16.22
C ARG A 218 -5.01 -7.55 -15.25
N PRO A 219 -5.28 -7.07 -14.03
CA PRO A 219 -5.96 -7.88 -13.03
C PRO A 219 -7.30 -8.45 -13.53
N PHE A 220 -7.57 -9.70 -13.18
CA PHE A 220 -8.75 -10.48 -13.58
C PHE A 220 -8.91 -10.76 -15.08
N ASP A 221 -8.01 -10.29 -15.94
CA ASP A 221 -8.05 -10.59 -17.38
C ASP A 221 -7.52 -12.00 -17.65
N GLN A 222 -8.15 -12.77 -18.57
CA GLN A 222 -7.69 -14.12 -18.95
C GLN A 222 -6.27 -14.12 -19.51
N GLY A 223 -5.88 -13.03 -20.19
CA GLY A 223 -4.56 -12.89 -20.79
C GLY A 223 -3.47 -12.40 -19.83
N ARG A 224 -3.69 -12.34 -18.52
CA ARG A 224 -2.66 -11.94 -17.54
C ARG A 224 -1.52 -12.95 -17.46
N ASP A 225 -0.30 -12.49 -17.32
CA ASP A 225 0.90 -13.33 -17.36
C ASP A 225 1.85 -13.12 -16.16
N GLY A 226 1.51 -12.22 -15.25
CA GLY A 226 2.32 -11.91 -14.08
C GLY A 226 2.08 -10.49 -13.56
N LEU A 227 2.65 -10.20 -12.40
CA LEU A 227 2.60 -8.87 -11.82
C LEU A 227 3.62 -7.93 -12.48
N VAL A 228 3.38 -6.62 -12.37
CA VAL A 228 4.36 -5.58 -12.63
C VAL A 228 4.77 -5.00 -11.28
N PRO A 229 6.06 -5.06 -10.87
CA PRO A 229 6.48 -4.49 -9.58
C PRO A 229 6.41 -2.96 -9.60
N SER A 230 6.14 -2.37 -8.45
CA SER A 230 6.08 -0.93 -8.24
C SER A 230 6.45 -0.58 -6.81
N GLY A 231 6.32 0.66 -6.41
CA GLY A 231 6.61 1.11 -5.04
C GLY A 231 6.31 2.58 -4.84
N GLY A 232 7.00 3.17 -3.86
CA GLY A 232 6.74 4.49 -3.34
C GLY A 232 6.38 4.44 -1.86
N ALA A 233 5.49 5.32 -1.40
CA ALA A 233 4.92 5.26 -0.06
C ALA A 233 3.54 5.89 0.02
N ALA A 234 2.72 5.39 0.94
CA ALA A 234 1.45 5.97 1.32
C ALA A 234 1.32 6.01 2.84
N ALA A 235 0.68 7.05 3.36
CA ALA A 235 0.50 7.27 4.78
C ALA A 235 -0.92 7.78 5.07
N VAL A 236 -1.47 7.36 6.22
CA VAL A 236 -2.71 7.88 6.78
C VAL A 236 -2.51 8.23 8.25
N VAL A 237 -3.17 9.28 8.70
CA VAL A 237 -3.25 9.64 10.13
C VAL A 237 -4.53 9.06 10.69
N LEU A 238 -4.39 8.10 11.61
CA LEU A 238 -5.50 7.54 12.38
C LEU A 238 -5.64 8.27 13.70
N GLU A 239 -6.89 8.59 14.08
CA GLU A 239 -7.18 9.24 15.36
C GLU A 239 -8.39 8.63 16.07
N ASP A 240 -8.38 8.71 17.39
CA ASP A 240 -9.59 8.57 18.21
C ASP A 240 -10.61 9.64 17.76
N TYR A 241 -11.84 9.23 17.51
CA TYR A 241 -12.90 10.10 17.02
C TYR A 241 -13.12 11.31 17.93
N ASP A 242 -13.20 11.09 19.27
CA ASP A 242 -13.46 12.18 20.22
C ASP A 242 -12.29 13.17 20.24
N HIS A 243 -11.06 12.68 20.09
CA HIS A 243 -9.86 13.51 19.96
C HIS A 243 -9.89 14.34 18.67
N ALA A 244 -10.18 13.72 17.53
CA ALA A 244 -10.27 14.40 16.25
C ALA A 244 -11.34 15.51 16.25
N VAL A 245 -12.52 15.21 16.81
CA VAL A 245 -13.62 16.20 16.96
C VAL A 245 -13.21 17.34 17.88
N ALA A 246 -12.58 17.05 19.03
CA ALA A 246 -12.18 18.06 20.01
C ALA A 246 -11.18 19.08 19.43
N ARG A 247 -10.28 18.66 18.53
CA ARG A 247 -9.34 19.56 17.84
C ARG A 247 -9.89 20.19 16.53
N GLY A 248 -11.14 19.86 16.15
CA GLY A 248 -11.76 20.36 14.92
C GLY A 248 -11.17 19.77 13.62
N ALA A 249 -10.66 18.55 13.68
CA ALA A 249 -10.11 17.88 12.51
C ALA A 249 -11.17 17.62 11.42
N LYS A 250 -10.77 17.73 10.17
CA LYS A 250 -11.57 17.19 9.06
C LYS A 250 -11.47 15.67 9.10
N ILE A 251 -12.59 14.98 9.24
CA ILE A 251 -12.65 13.53 9.18
C ILE A 251 -12.88 13.12 7.73
N LEU A 252 -12.01 12.25 7.20
CA LEU A 252 -12.06 11.76 5.82
C LEU A 252 -12.94 10.52 5.73
N ALA A 253 -12.76 9.60 6.66
CA ALA A 253 -13.53 8.35 6.80
C ALA A 253 -13.33 7.75 8.19
N GLU A 254 -14.10 6.73 8.53
CA GLU A 254 -13.92 5.88 9.70
C GLU A 254 -13.37 4.51 9.26
N VAL A 255 -12.36 3.99 9.94
CA VAL A 255 -11.98 2.57 9.85
C VAL A 255 -12.91 1.82 10.78
N VAL A 256 -13.82 1.03 10.23
CA VAL A 256 -14.87 0.36 11.00
C VAL A 256 -14.62 -1.15 11.18
N GLY A 257 -13.75 -1.74 10.36
CA GLY A 257 -13.45 -3.17 10.45
C GLY A 257 -12.03 -3.51 10.00
N TYR A 258 -11.44 -4.46 10.71
CA TYR A 258 -10.16 -5.06 10.36
C TYR A 258 -10.24 -6.57 10.55
N GLY A 259 -10.00 -7.33 9.48
CA GLY A 259 -9.97 -8.77 9.48
C GLY A 259 -8.65 -9.31 8.94
N PHE A 260 -8.21 -10.41 9.51
CA PHE A 260 -6.97 -11.07 9.11
C PHE A 260 -7.05 -12.58 9.26
N SER A 261 -6.23 -13.28 8.47
CA SER A 261 -6.10 -14.74 8.52
C SER A 261 -4.72 -15.18 8.04
N SER A 262 -4.43 -16.45 8.20
CA SER A 262 -3.28 -17.11 7.56
C SER A 262 -3.77 -18.40 6.88
N ASN A 263 -3.26 -18.70 5.68
CA ASN A 263 -3.65 -19.90 4.93
C ASN A 263 -3.11 -21.17 5.58
N GLY A 264 -1.96 -21.13 6.25
CA GLY A 264 -1.30 -22.30 6.84
C GLY A 264 -0.89 -23.39 5.81
N SER A 265 -0.73 -22.99 4.55
CA SER A 265 -0.40 -23.84 3.40
C SER A 265 0.98 -23.51 2.82
N GLY A 266 1.28 -23.95 1.57
CA GLY A 266 2.55 -23.64 0.90
C GLY A 266 2.82 -22.15 0.78
N ILE A 267 4.10 -21.74 0.87
CA ILE A 267 4.54 -20.34 1.01
C ILE A 267 4.06 -19.42 -0.13
N SER A 268 3.93 -19.95 -1.35
CA SER A 268 3.46 -19.22 -2.54
C SER A 268 2.07 -19.68 -2.99
N GLN A 269 1.39 -20.51 -2.20
CA GLN A 269 0.09 -21.07 -2.58
C GLN A 269 -1.03 -20.10 -2.20
N ALA A 270 -1.70 -19.56 -3.22
CA ALA A 270 -2.92 -18.79 -3.03
C ALA A 270 -4.08 -19.68 -2.54
N SER A 271 -5.02 -19.11 -1.80
CA SER A 271 -6.19 -19.80 -1.28
C SER A 271 -7.36 -18.83 -1.17
N ASP A 272 -8.53 -19.24 -1.68
CA ASP A 272 -9.78 -18.51 -1.50
C ASP A 272 -10.28 -18.56 -0.05
N GLU A 273 -10.05 -19.67 0.67
CA GLU A 273 -10.52 -19.83 2.05
C GLU A 273 -9.93 -18.79 3.00
N GLY A 274 -8.61 -18.57 2.96
CA GLY A 274 -7.95 -17.56 3.80
C GLY A 274 -8.45 -16.15 3.50
N SER A 275 -8.60 -15.83 2.23
CA SER A 275 -9.14 -14.55 1.77
C SER A 275 -10.59 -14.34 2.24
N VAL A 276 -11.46 -15.37 2.11
CA VAL A 276 -12.84 -15.33 2.61
C VAL A 276 -12.88 -15.10 4.13
N ILE A 277 -12.04 -15.79 4.90
CA ILE A 277 -11.97 -15.63 6.35
C ILE A 277 -11.57 -14.21 6.74
N ALA A 278 -10.57 -13.63 6.08
CA ALA A 278 -10.12 -12.26 6.36
C ALA A 278 -11.26 -11.25 6.08
N MET A 279 -11.91 -11.33 4.92
CA MET A 279 -13.05 -10.48 4.56
C MET A 279 -14.24 -10.64 5.53
N GLN A 280 -14.61 -11.87 5.87
CA GLN A 280 -15.69 -12.13 6.83
C GLN A 280 -15.40 -11.55 8.22
N ARG A 281 -14.16 -11.64 8.70
CA ARG A 281 -13.74 -11.06 9.98
C ARG A 281 -13.79 -9.54 9.94
N ALA A 282 -13.37 -8.92 8.84
CA ALA A 282 -13.44 -7.46 8.67
C ALA A 282 -14.90 -6.98 8.68
N LEU A 283 -15.79 -7.65 7.96
CA LEU A 283 -17.23 -7.36 7.94
C LEU A 283 -17.87 -7.57 9.32
N ALA A 284 -17.51 -8.64 10.02
CA ALA A 284 -18.00 -8.91 11.38
C ALA A 284 -17.55 -7.84 12.38
N ASP A 285 -16.26 -7.40 12.31
CA ASP A 285 -15.74 -6.32 13.16
C ASP A 285 -16.44 -4.97 12.87
N ALA A 286 -16.79 -4.73 11.60
CA ALA A 286 -17.58 -3.57 11.17
C ALA A 286 -19.08 -3.68 11.49
N ALA A 287 -19.58 -4.84 11.94
CA ALA A 287 -21.00 -5.17 12.05
C ALA A 287 -21.77 -4.94 10.74
N MET A 288 -21.15 -5.26 9.60
CA MET A 288 -21.69 -5.08 8.24
C MET A 288 -21.87 -6.41 7.52
N LYS A 289 -22.72 -6.39 6.49
CA LYS A 289 -22.95 -7.52 5.56
C LYS A 289 -22.28 -7.22 4.23
N PRO A 290 -22.04 -8.23 3.37
CA PRO A 290 -21.50 -7.98 2.02
C PRO A 290 -22.34 -6.97 1.21
N SER A 291 -23.67 -6.96 1.36
CA SER A 291 -24.57 -6.01 0.70
C SER A 291 -24.42 -4.56 1.13
N ASP A 292 -23.68 -4.28 2.20
CA ASP A 292 -23.46 -2.94 2.72
C ASP A 292 -22.19 -2.30 2.13
N ILE A 293 -21.45 -3.04 1.29
CA ILE A 293 -20.20 -2.60 0.67
C ILE A 293 -20.49 -2.08 -0.74
N ASP A 294 -20.15 -0.81 -1.00
CA ASP A 294 -20.32 -0.17 -2.31
C ASP A 294 -19.19 -0.52 -3.28
N TYR A 295 -17.95 -0.61 -2.75
CA TYR A 295 -16.76 -0.82 -3.56
C TYR A 295 -15.75 -1.75 -2.87
N ILE A 296 -15.12 -2.60 -3.67
CA ILE A 296 -13.99 -3.45 -3.25
C ILE A 296 -12.75 -3.05 -4.05
N ASN A 297 -11.70 -2.60 -3.34
CA ASN A 297 -10.37 -2.50 -3.91
C ASN A 297 -9.69 -3.87 -3.74
N ALA A 298 -9.64 -4.63 -4.83
CA ALA A 298 -9.14 -5.98 -4.83
C ALA A 298 -7.61 -6.02 -4.78
N HIS A 299 -7.06 -7.03 -4.13
CA HIS A 299 -5.61 -7.27 -4.16
C HIS A 299 -5.09 -7.60 -5.55
N ALA A 300 -5.84 -8.32 -6.33
CA ALA A 300 -5.55 -8.82 -7.68
C ALA A 300 -4.32 -8.18 -8.35
N THR A 301 -3.23 -8.95 -8.41
CA THR A 301 -1.90 -8.47 -8.82
C THR A 301 -1.57 -8.70 -10.29
N SER A 302 -2.54 -9.16 -11.09
CA SER A 302 -2.33 -9.62 -12.48
C SER A 302 -1.58 -10.96 -12.57
N THR A 303 -1.52 -11.73 -11.48
CA THR A 303 -0.94 -13.08 -11.51
C THR A 303 -2.01 -14.13 -11.86
N PRO A 304 -1.69 -15.16 -12.65
CA PRO A 304 -2.67 -16.16 -13.08
C PRO A 304 -3.42 -16.82 -11.91
N GLN A 305 -2.70 -17.24 -10.86
CA GLN A 305 -3.30 -17.94 -9.72
C GLN A 305 -3.87 -16.98 -8.67
N GLY A 306 -3.13 -15.90 -8.33
CA GLY A 306 -3.56 -14.97 -7.29
C GLY A 306 -4.93 -14.37 -7.58
N ASP A 307 -5.09 -13.84 -8.77
CA ASP A 307 -6.35 -13.21 -9.19
C ASP A 307 -7.50 -14.21 -9.30
N HIS A 308 -7.22 -15.45 -9.78
CA HIS A 308 -8.23 -16.51 -9.86
C HIS A 308 -8.79 -16.87 -8.48
N TYR A 309 -7.94 -17.12 -7.49
CA TYR A 309 -8.40 -17.45 -6.13
C TYR A 309 -9.08 -16.28 -5.43
N GLU A 310 -8.63 -15.04 -5.66
CA GLU A 310 -9.34 -13.88 -5.15
C GLU A 310 -10.71 -13.71 -5.82
N ALA A 311 -10.80 -13.94 -7.14
CA ALA A 311 -12.09 -13.92 -7.85
C ALA A 311 -13.07 -14.95 -7.30
N LEU A 312 -12.62 -16.18 -6.99
CA LEU A 312 -13.43 -17.20 -6.32
C LEU A 312 -13.90 -16.72 -4.92
N ALA A 313 -12.99 -16.15 -4.11
CA ALA A 313 -13.32 -15.64 -2.79
C ALA A 313 -14.36 -14.50 -2.86
N LEU A 314 -14.16 -13.55 -3.76
CA LEU A 314 -15.07 -12.43 -3.99
C LEU A 314 -16.42 -12.92 -4.53
N SER A 315 -16.44 -13.81 -5.51
CA SER A 315 -17.66 -14.37 -6.07
C SER A 315 -18.50 -15.12 -5.02
N ARG A 316 -17.83 -15.80 -4.08
CA ARG A 316 -18.50 -16.49 -2.96
C ARG A 316 -19.22 -15.54 -1.99
N LEU A 317 -18.68 -14.33 -1.76
CA LEU A 317 -19.25 -13.38 -0.81
C LEU A 317 -20.11 -12.29 -1.47
N PHE A 318 -19.73 -11.87 -2.68
CA PHE A 318 -20.31 -10.71 -3.37
C PHE A 318 -20.86 -11.03 -4.77
N GLY A 319 -20.84 -12.30 -5.21
CA GLY A 319 -21.36 -12.68 -6.51
C GLY A 319 -22.82 -12.29 -6.70
N GLY A 320 -23.11 -11.59 -7.81
CA GLY A 320 -24.46 -11.10 -8.13
C GLY A 320 -24.91 -9.89 -7.31
N SER A 321 -24.03 -9.28 -6.49
CA SER A 321 -24.30 -8.03 -5.78
C SER A 321 -24.10 -6.80 -6.67
N ASP A 322 -24.57 -5.63 -6.20
CA ASP A 322 -24.31 -4.34 -6.84
C ASP A 322 -22.96 -3.73 -6.48
N THR A 323 -22.14 -4.42 -5.67
CA THR A 323 -20.82 -3.98 -5.23
C THR A 323 -19.85 -3.86 -6.41
N TRP A 324 -19.30 -2.68 -6.64
CA TRP A 324 -18.27 -2.49 -7.62
C TRP A 324 -16.94 -3.12 -7.19
N VAL A 325 -16.22 -3.71 -8.12
CA VAL A 325 -14.90 -4.32 -7.89
C VAL A 325 -13.92 -3.79 -8.93
N SER A 326 -12.76 -3.32 -8.48
CA SER A 326 -11.61 -3.08 -9.35
C SER A 326 -10.31 -3.31 -8.57
N SER A 327 -9.22 -3.53 -9.30
CA SER A 327 -7.86 -3.48 -8.76
C SER A 327 -7.13 -2.28 -9.34
N THR A 328 -6.78 -1.33 -8.48
CA THR A 328 -5.97 -0.17 -8.84
C THR A 328 -4.57 -0.56 -9.34
N LYS A 329 -4.14 -1.80 -9.07
CA LYS A 329 -2.90 -2.36 -9.58
C LYS A 329 -2.86 -2.50 -11.10
N SER A 330 -4.02 -2.43 -11.77
CA SER A 330 -4.06 -2.29 -13.23
C SER A 330 -3.32 -1.06 -13.73
N MET A 331 -3.28 0.02 -12.93
CA MET A 331 -2.63 1.30 -13.24
C MET A 331 -1.27 1.45 -12.55
N THR A 332 -1.15 0.97 -11.31
CA THR A 332 0.06 1.17 -10.48
C THR A 332 1.08 0.05 -10.61
N GLY A 333 0.68 -1.12 -11.07
CA GLY A 333 1.41 -2.34 -10.77
C GLY A 333 1.27 -2.74 -9.29
N HIS A 334 2.06 -3.71 -8.85
CA HIS A 334 2.04 -4.16 -7.48
C HIS A 334 3.08 -3.42 -6.64
N GLU A 335 2.62 -2.53 -5.77
CA GLU A 335 3.44 -1.67 -4.89
C GLU A 335 3.96 -2.43 -3.64
N CYS A 336 3.90 -3.75 -3.65
CA CYS A 336 4.43 -4.67 -2.64
C CYS A 336 4.04 -4.29 -1.20
N TRP A 337 5.02 -3.90 -0.37
CA TRP A 337 4.80 -3.60 1.05
C TRP A 337 3.97 -2.33 1.29
N MET A 338 3.96 -1.44 0.31
CA MET A 338 3.15 -0.22 0.30
C MET A 338 1.68 -0.49 -0.04
N ALA A 339 1.38 -1.50 -0.86
CA ALA A 339 0.13 -1.68 -1.59
C ALA A 339 -1.14 -1.49 -0.74
N GLY A 340 -1.22 -2.14 0.43
CA GLY A 340 -2.42 -2.02 1.28
C GLY A 340 -2.63 -0.62 1.86
N ALA A 341 -1.58 0.18 1.99
CA ALA A 341 -1.70 1.57 2.44
C ALA A 341 -2.09 2.50 1.29
N SER A 342 -1.50 2.30 0.09
CA SER A 342 -1.88 3.09 -1.10
C SER A 342 -3.33 2.83 -1.50
N GLU A 343 -3.79 1.59 -1.44
CA GLU A 343 -5.18 1.22 -1.74
C GLU A 343 -6.20 1.86 -0.80
N VAL A 344 -5.84 2.07 0.48
CA VAL A 344 -6.64 2.87 1.41
C VAL A 344 -6.68 4.32 0.94
N VAL A 345 -5.55 4.94 0.57
CA VAL A 345 -5.51 6.32 0.06
C VAL A 345 -6.30 6.44 -1.24
N TYR A 346 -6.14 5.50 -2.18
CA TYR A 346 -6.91 5.48 -3.43
C TYR A 346 -8.42 5.38 -3.17
N SER A 347 -8.81 4.52 -2.24
CA SER A 347 -10.22 4.36 -1.85
C SER A 347 -10.78 5.64 -1.22
N LEU A 348 -10.02 6.32 -0.37
CA LEU A 348 -10.42 7.60 0.22
C LEU A 348 -10.60 8.69 -0.83
N LEU A 349 -9.73 8.76 -1.84
CA LEU A 349 -9.87 9.69 -2.97
C LEU A 349 -11.15 9.40 -3.78
N MET A 350 -11.43 8.12 -4.05
CA MET A 350 -12.67 7.71 -4.72
C MET A 350 -13.92 8.06 -3.90
N MET A 351 -13.88 7.85 -2.57
CA MET A 351 -14.97 8.22 -1.67
C MET A 351 -15.21 9.74 -1.63
N GLN A 352 -14.15 10.54 -1.59
CA GLN A 352 -14.24 12.01 -1.52
C GLN A 352 -14.76 12.62 -2.82
N ASP A 353 -14.34 12.10 -3.95
CA ASP A 353 -14.62 12.67 -5.27
C ASP A 353 -15.77 11.96 -6.00
N GLY A 354 -16.36 10.92 -5.40
CA GLY A 354 -17.57 10.28 -5.91
C GLY A 354 -17.36 9.49 -7.21
N PHE A 355 -16.34 8.64 -7.26
CA PHE A 355 -16.10 7.75 -8.40
C PHE A 355 -15.49 6.41 -7.98
N VAL A 356 -15.58 5.42 -8.86
CA VAL A 356 -14.80 4.17 -8.79
C VAL A 356 -13.78 4.17 -9.94
N ALA A 357 -12.51 4.00 -9.60
CA ALA A 357 -11.44 3.92 -10.59
C ALA A 357 -11.53 2.62 -11.41
N PRO A 358 -11.19 2.67 -12.71
CA PRO A 358 -11.31 1.51 -13.58
C PRO A 358 -10.27 0.44 -13.27
N ASN A 359 -10.63 -0.81 -13.53
CA ASN A 359 -9.70 -1.89 -13.76
C ASN A 359 -9.31 -1.88 -15.24
N ILE A 360 -8.29 -1.09 -15.59
CA ILE A 360 -7.85 -0.97 -16.99
C ILE A 360 -7.28 -2.31 -17.48
N ASN A 361 -7.22 -2.50 -18.80
CA ASN A 361 -6.69 -3.68 -19.49
C ASN A 361 -7.53 -4.96 -19.29
N LEU A 362 -8.72 -4.86 -18.74
CA LEU A 362 -9.65 -5.97 -18.54
C LEU A 362 -10.50 -6.18 -19.81
N ASN A 363 -10.03 -6.99 -20.74
CA ASN A 363 -10.71 -7.29 -21.99
C ASN A 363 -11.64 -8.50 -21.85
N GLU A 364 -11.09 -9.62 -21.39
CA GLU A 364 -11.79 -10.89 -21.18
C GLU A 364 -11.64 -11.31 -19.71
N PRO A 365 -12.69 -11.17 -18.86
CA PRO A 365 -12.61 -11.54 -17.46
C PRO A 365 -12.36 -13.04 -17.27
N ASP A 366 -11.58 -13.37 -16.23
CA ASP A 366 -11.46 -14.74 -15.73
C ASP A 366 -12.86 -15.28 -15.39
N GLU A 367 -13.12 -16.56 -15.71
CA GLU A 367 -14.40 -17.21 -15.46
C GLU A 367 -14.83 -17.17 -13.99
N ALA A 368 -13.88 -17.21 -13.05
CA ALA A 368 -14.15 -17.09 -11.62
C ALA A 368 -14.70 -15.70 -11.23
N ALA A 369 -14.46 -14.68 -12.05
CA ALA A 369 -14.94 -13.33 -11.85
C ALA A 369 -16.27 -13.03 -12.57
N ALA A 370 -16.88 -14.00 -13.25
CA ALA A 370 -18.05 -13.80 -14.11
C ALA A 370 -19.29 -13.25 -13.35
N THR A 371 -19.38 -13.46 -12.05
CA THR A 371 -20.48 -12.95 -11.21
C THR A 371 -20.19 -11.61 -10.53
N LEU A 372 -18.98 -11.06 -10.71
CA LEU A 372 -18.55 -9.81 -10.10
C LEU A 372 -18.88 -8.61 -11.01
N ARG A 373 -19.25 -7.51 -10.38
CA ARG A 373 -19.48 -6.23 -11.07
C ARG A 373 -18.14 -5.49 -11.22
N LEU A 374 -17.37 -5.87 -12.24
CA LEU A 374 -16.05 -5.29 -12.50
C LEU A 374 -16.15 -3.91 -13.17
N ALA A 375 -15.50 -2.89 -12.60
CA ALA A 375 -15.44 -1.54 -13.17
C ALA A 375 -14.37 -1.51 -14.27
N ARG A 376 -14.78 -1.59 -15.55
CA ARG A 376 -13.86 -1.56 -16.72
C ARG A 376 -13.54 -0.14 -17.18
N GLU A 377 -14.35 0.81 -16.77
CA GLU A 377 -14.20 2.25 -17.00
C GLU A 377 -14.48 2.97 -15.70
N THR A 378 -14.13 4.25 -15.63
CA THR A 378 -14.45 5.09 -14.47
C THR A 378 -15.96 5.16 -14.28
N VAL A 379 -16.42 4.87 -13.08
CA VAL A 379 -17.83 4.92 -12.72
C VAL A 379 -18.07 6.10 -11.80
N GLU A 380 -18.82 7.08 -12.26
CA GLU A 380 -19.24 8.22 -11.41
C GLU A 380 -20.38 7.75 -10.52
N CYS A 381 -20.12 7.60 -9.22
CA CYS A 381 -21.10 7.18 -8.23
C CYS A 381 -20.65 7.55 -6.82
N GLU A 382 -21.60 7.69 -5.92
CA GLU A 382 -21.31 7.85 -4.49
C GLU A 382 -20.72 6.54 -3.93
N VAL A 383 -19.59 6.62 -3.22
CA VAL A 383 -18.93 5.49 -2.55
C VAL A 383 -18.88 5.80 -1.06
N LYS A 384 -19.70 5.12 -0.27
CA LYS A 384 -19.77 5.30 1.21
C LYS A 384 -18.98 4.27 1.98
N THR A 385 -18.91 3.06 1.45
CA THR A 385 -18.31 1.91 2.14
C THR A 385 -17.37 1.17 1.22
N VAL A 386 -16.18 0.92 1.69
CA VAL A 386 -15.12 0.25 0.93
C VAL A 386 -14.56 -0.93 1.71
N LEU A 387 -14.37 -2.05 1.02
CA LEU A 387 -13.55 -3.17 1.48
C LEU A 387 -12.23 -3.15 0.70
N SER A 388 -11.10 -3.02 1.41
CA SER A 388 -9.76 -3.06 0.81
C SER A 388 -9.06 -4.35 1.21
N ASN A 389 -8.63 -5.14 0.21
CA ASN A 389 -8.02 -6.45 0.40
C ASN A 389 -6.52 -6.42 0.16
N SER A 390 -5.76 -7.15 0.98
CA SER A 390 -4.32 -7.38 0.78
C SER A 390 -3.97 -8.82 1.16
N PHE A 391 -3.50 -9.60 0.18
CA PHE A 391 -3.17 -11.02 0.34
C PHE A 391 -1.69 -11.24 -0.03
N GLY A 392 -0.88 -11.64 0.95
CA GLY A 392 0.56 -11.73 0.81
C GLY A 392 1.10 -13.16 0.70
N PHE A 393 2.31 -13.30 0.19
CA PHE A 393 3.06 -14.55 0.27
C PHE A 393 3.17 -15.02 1.72
N GLY A 394 3.29 -16.34 1.93
CA GLY A 394 3.16 -16.95 3.25
C GLY A 394 1.71 -17.10 3.70
N GLY A 395 0.75 -16.66 2.85
CA GLY A 395 -0.68 -16.77 3.12
C GLY A 395 -1.20 -15.79 4.17
N THR A 396 -0.48 -14.69 4.40
CA THR A 396 -0.96 -13.60 5.27
C THR A 396 -2.02 -12.78 4.54
N ASN A 397 -3.22 -12.69 5.10
CA ASN A 397 -4.37 -12.01 4.51
C ASN A 397 -4.84 -10.89 5.44
N SER A 398 -5.15 -9.75 4.86
CA SER A 398 -5.71 -8.58 5.54
C SER A 398 -6.86 -8.01 4.73
N ALA A 399 -7.92 -7.58 5.43
CA ALA A 399 -9.03 -6.85 4.86
C ALA A 399 -9.41 -5.70 5.80
N LEU A 400 -9.61 -4.52 5.24
CA LEU A 400 -10.02 -3.30 5.96
C LEU A 400 -11.38 -2.83 5.44
N VAL A 401 -12.27 -2.42 6.34
CA VAL A 401 -13.54 -1.78 5.99
C VAL A 401 -13.48 -0.31 6.35
N LEU A 402 -13.69 0.54 5.36
CA LEU A 402 -13.75 2.00 5.49
C LEU A 402 -15.19 2.46 5.32
N ARG A 403 -15.61 3.48 6.07
CA ARG A 403 -16.92 4.10 5.97
C ARG A 403 -16.80 5.62 5.92
N GLY A 404 -17.43 6.25 4.94
CA GLY A 404 -17.59 7.70 4.82
C GLY A 404 -18.37 8.29 5.99
N MET A 405 -18.12 9.54 6.30
CA MET A 405 -18.73 10.27 7.42
C MET A 405 -19.73 11.30 6.90
#